data_9caea171eb893a5921d821473b651ce7
#
_entry.id   9caea171eb893a5921d821473b651ce7
#
_cell.length_a   1.000
_cell.length_b   1.000
_cell.length_c   1.000
_cell.angle_alpha   90.00
_cell.angle_beta   90.00
_cell.angle_gamma   90.00
#
_symmetry.space_group_name_H-M   'P 1'
#
loop_
_entity.id
_entity.type
_entity.pdbx_description
1 polymer ?
#
loop_
_entity_poly.entity_id
_entity_poly.type
_entity_poly.pdbx_seq_one_letter_code
_entity_poly.pdbx_strand_id
1 'polypeptide(L)'
;MSGGPDVDCVAWQGRPLAYIVRAEPMPERTSFVTPDAENLQVGFVVYPAGGTIQRHTHRPLERRLTGTAEVLVVRRGHCLLDIYSDGHDLVATRELRTGDVMLMVGGGHGFRMLEDTVLLEVKQGPYTGLDEKERF
;
A
#
# COMPACT_ATOMS: atom_id res chain seq x y z
N MET A 1 13.68 -21.33 -7.23
CA MET A 1 13.49 -20.16 -6.38
C MET A 1 12.56 -19.18 -7.05
N SER A 2 11.51 -18.85 -6.40
CA SER A 2 10.52 -17.94 -6.96
C SER A 2 11.07 -16.52 -6.97
N GLY A 3 11.27 -15.93 -8.14
CA GLY A 3 11.55 -14.50 -8.27
C GLY A 3 10.29 -13.66 -8.10
N GLY A 4 9.50 -13.94 -7.06
CA GLY A 4 8.32 -13.15 -6.76
C GLY A 4 8.67 -11.84 -6.07
N PRO A 5 7.73 -10.87 -6.05
CA PRO A 5 7.94 -9.62 -5.34
C PRO A 5 8.10 -9.85 -3.84
N ASP A 6 8.93 -9.02 -3.21
CA ASP A 6 9.11 -9.03 -1.76
C ASP A 6 7.96 -8.23 -1.13
N VAL A 7 7.07 -8.93 -0.42
CA VAL A 7 5.89 -8.35 0.23
C VAL A 7 5.94 -8.66 1.72
N ASP A 8 5.88 -7.62 2.53
CA ASP A 8 5.85 -7.70 3.98
C ASP A 8 4.44 -7.32 4.47
N CYS A 9 3.72 -8.28 5.04
CA CYS A 9 2.41 -8.01 5.63
C CYS A 9 2.58 -7.80 7.15
N VAL A 10 2.23 -6.62 7.61
CA VAL A 10 2.18 -6.30 9.04
C VAL A 10 0.76 -6.49 9.52
N ALA A 11 0.58 -7.38 10.50
CA ALA A 11 -0.73 -7.71 11.05
C ALA A 11 -0.75 -7.57 12.57
N TRP A 12 -1.93 -7.38 13.12
CA TRP A 12 -2.18 -7.35 14.55
C TRP A 12 -3.40 -8.22 14.87
N GLN A 13 -3.21 -9.21 15.73
CA GLN A 13 -4.28 -10.14 16.11
C GLN A 13 -5.02 -10.74 14.92
N GLY A 14 -4.26 -11.17 13.92
CA GLY A 14 -4.80 -11.81 12.71
C GLY A 14 -5.38 -10.85 11.68
N ARG A 15 -5.42 -9.53 11.95
CA ARG A 15 -5.89 -8.52 11.00
C ARG A 15 -4.72 -7.86 10.28
N PRO A 16 -4.71 -7.83 8.95
CA PRO A 16 -3.73 -7.04 8.22
C PRO A 16 -3.89 -5.55 8.53
N LEU A 17 -2.77 -4.87 8.76
CA LEU A 17 -2.70 -3.42 8.93
C LEU A 17 -2.04 -2.77 7.73
N ALA A 18 -1.01 -3.40 7.19
CA ALA A 18 -0.25 -2.86 6.07
C ALA A 18 0.37 -3.97 5.23
N TYR A 19 0.50 -3.68 3.93
CA TYR A 19 1.28 -4.47 3.00
C TYR A 19 2.38 -3.58 2.45
N ILE A 20 3.63 -4.00 2.58
CA ILE A 20 4.78 -3.27 2.06
C ILE A 20 5.36 -4.06 0.91
N VAL A 21 5.42 -3.43 -0.25
CA VAL A 21 5.95 -4.01 -1.47
C VAL A 21 7.28 -3.33 -1.75
N ARG A 22 8.36 -4.10 -1.67
CA ARG A 22 9.71 -3.56 -1.87
C ARG A 22 9.98 -3.25 -3.35
N ALA A 23 10.86 -2.26 -3.58
CA ALA A 23 11.23 -1.86 -4.92
C ALA A 23 11.87 -3.01 -5.72
N GLU A 24 12.57 -3.90 -5.04
CA GLU A 24 13.23 -5.07 -5.62
C GLU A 24 12.85 -6.35 -4.87
N PRO A 25 12.86 -7.52 -5.52
CA PRO A 25 13.12 -7.73 -6.95
C PRO A 25 11.91 -7.36 -7.82
N MET A 26 12.17 -7.09 -9.11
CA MET A 26 11.10 -6.91 -10.08
C MET A 26 10.41 -8.25 -10.35
N PRO A 27 9.07 -8.29 -10.41
CA PRO A 27 8.36 -9.52 -10.71
C PRO A 27 8.54 -9.94 -12.18
N GLU A 28 8.56 -11.23 -12.44
CA GLU A 28 8.70 -11.78 -13.78
C GLU A 28 7.37 -11.98 -14.50
N ARG A 29 6.27 -11.94 -13.75
CA ARG A 29 4.92 -12.15 -14.32
C ARG A 29 3.90 -11.29 -13.58
N THR A 30 2.78 -11.04 -14.24
CA THR A 30 1.64 -10.34 -13.64
C THR A 30 1.15 -11.11 -12.41
N SER A 31 1.03 -10.38 -11.28
CA SER A 31 0.56 -10.96 -10.04
C SER A 31 0.03 -9.87 -9.11
N PHE A 32 -1.05 -10.18 -8.41
CA PHE A 32 -1.58 -9.30 -7.38
C PHE A 32 -1.11 -9.81 -6.02
N VAL A 33 -0.65 -8.85 -5.18
CA VAL A 33 -0.02 -9.17 -3.89
C VAL A 33 -1.00 -9.10 -2.73
N THR A 34 -2.16 -8.47 -2.93
CA THR A 34 -3.20 -8.36 -1.92
C THR A 34 -4.19 -9.52 -2.01
N PRO A 35 -4.75 -9.99 -0.86
CA PRO A 35 -5.87 -10.92 -0.90
C PRO A 35 -7.09 -10.34 -1.62
N ASP A 36 -7.90 -11.20 -2.23
CA ASP A 36 -9.08 -10.80 -3.00
C ASP A 36 -10.09 -9.99 -2.20
N ALA A 37 -10.12 -10.18 -0.89
CA ALA A 37 -11.06 -9.49 0.00
C ALA A 37 -10.69 -8.05 0.31
N GLU A 38 -9.47 -7.62 -0.01
CA GLU A 38 -9.08 -6.24 0.23
C GLU A 38 -9.80 -5.30 -0.72
N ASN A 39 -10.27 -4.18 -0.18
CA ASN A 39 -11.03 -3.20 -0.95
C ASN A 39 -10.19 -2.43 -1.95
N LEU A 40 -8.89 -2.39 -1.73
CA LEU A 40 -7.93 -1.79 -2.64
C LEU A 40 -6.89 -2.84 -2.99
N GLN A 41 -6.73 -3.09 -4.28
CA GLN A 41 -5.85 -4.13 -4.77
C GLN A 41 -4.54 -3.54 -5.28
N VAL A 42 -3.42 -4.16 -4.92
CA VAL A 42 -2.10 -3.82 -5.43
C VAL A 42 -1.55 -5.02 -6.18
N GLY A 43 -1.10 -4.78 -7.39
CA GLY A 43 -0.51 -5.84 -8.21
C GLY A 43 0.48 -5.30 -9.21
N PHE A 44 1.26 -6.21 -9.76
CA PHE A 44 2.18 -5.94 -10.84
C PHE A 44 1.58 -6.44 -12.15
N VAL A 45 1.64 -5.61 -13.16
CA VAL A 45 1.23 -5.94 -14.53
C VAL A 45 2.49 -6.00 -15.36
N VAL A 46 2.86 -7.18 -15.82
CA VAL A 46 4.15 -7.44 -16.48
C VAL A 46 3.91 -7.91 -17.90
N TYR A 47 4.42 -7.15 -18.85
CA TYR A 47 4.32 -7.44 -20.29
C TYR A 47 5.67 -7.22 -20.96
N PRO A 48 6.02 -8.07 -21.93
CA PRO A 48 7.20 -7.85 -22.74
C PRO A 48 6.99 -6.71 -23.73
N ALA A 49 8.07 -6.22 -24.32
CA ALA A 49 7.98 -5.26 -25.41
C ALA A 49 7.14 -5.85 -26.55
N GLY A 50 6.26 -5.02 -27.10
CA GLY A 50 5.32 -5.45 -28.15
C GLY A 50 4.03 -6.09 -27.60
N GLY A 51 3.98 -6.40 -26.32
CA GLY A 51 2.76 -6.87 -25.67
C GLY A 51 1.71 -5.78 -25.60
N THR A 52 0.46 -6.18 -25.50
CA THR A 52 -0.67 -5.25 -25.40
C THR A 52 -1.62 -5.71 -24.33
N ILE A 53 -2.18 -4.77 -23.60
CA ILE A 53 -3.33 -5.01 -22.73
C ILE A 53 -4.56 -4.70 -23.58
N GLN A 54 -5.46 -5.69 -23.72
CA GLN A 54 -6.67 -5.45 -24.48
C GLN A 54 -7.45 -4.31 -23.86
N ARG A 55 -7.83 -3.35 -24.69
CA ARG A 55 -8.63 -2.21 -24.23
C ARG A 55 -9.95 -2.69 -23.63
N HIS A 56 -10.32 -2.10 -22.50
CA HIS A 56 -11.51 -2.51 -21.76
C HIS A 56 -12.07 -1.34 -20.97
N THR A 57 -13.28 -1.50 -20.50
CA THR A 57 -13.91 -0.62 -19.53
C THR A 57 -14.24 -1.44 -18.28
N HIS A 58 -14.32 -0.78 -17.16
CA HIS A 58 -14.81 -1.40 -15.93
C HIS A 58 -16.33 -1.19 -15.85
N ARG A 59 -17.08 -2.27 -15.69
CA ARG A 59 -18.52 -2.17 -15.51
C ARG A 59 -18.82 -1.50 -14.18
N PRO A 60 -19.85 -0.63 -14.11
CA PRO A 60 -20.26 -0.04 -12.85
C PRO A 60 -20.56 -1.12 -11.81
N LEU A 61 -20.01 -0.95 -10.62
CA LEU A 61 -20.19 -1.87 -9.52
C LEU A 61 -20.30 -1.06 -8.23
N GLU A 62 -21.39 -1.25 -7.49
CA GLU A 62 -21.52 -0.64 -6.18
C GLU A 62 -20.65 -1.38 -5.17
N ARG A 63 -19.92 -0.60 -4.39
CA ARG A 63 -19.12 -1.10 -3.28
C ARG A 63 -19.46 -0.34 -2.01
N ARG A 64 -19.59 -1.06 -0.91
CA ARG A 64 -19.70 -0.45 0.41
C ARG A 64 -18.34 -0.56 1.08
N LEU A 65 -17.78 0.60 1.42
CA LEU A 65 -16.47 0.69 2.06
C LEU A 65 -16.63 1.34 3.42
N THR A 66 -15.98 0.76 4.40
CA THR A 66 -15.85 1.34 5.74
C THR A 66 -14.38 1.63 5.97
N GLY A 67 -14.09 2.85 6.40
CA GLY A 67 -12.71 3.29 6.60
C GLY A 67 -12.05 3.73 5.31
N THR A 68 -10.77 4.05 5.42
CA THR A 68 -9.96 4.55 4.33
C THR A 68 -8.74 3.66 4.17
N ALA A 69 -8.53 3.15 2.96
CA ALA A 69 -7.27 2.53 2.58
C ALA A 69 -6.45 3.54 1.77
N GLU A 70 -5.14 3.50 1.94
CA GLU A 70 -4.22 4.39 1.24
C GLU A 70 -3.04 3.62 0.69
N VAL A 71 -2.58 4.05 -0.49
CA VAL A 71 -1.31 3.59 -1.05
C VAL A 71 -0.34 4.77 -1.03
N LEU A 72 0.85 4.54 -0.50
CA LEU A 72 1.94 5.51 -0.57
C LEU A 72 3.11 4.90 -1.31
N VAL A 73 3.71 5.70 -2.17
CA VAL A 73 4.90 5.32 -2.94
C VAL A 73 6.02 6.26 -2.55
N VAL A 74 7.17 5.71 -2.16
CA VAL A 74 8.36 6.53 -1.92
C VAL A 74 8.95 6.89 -3.28
N ARG A 75 8.66 8.10 -3.74
CA ARG A 75 9.17 8.60 -5.02
C ARG A 75 10.63 9.03 -4.90
N ARG A 76 11.01 9.53 -3.75
CA ARG A 76 12.39 9.90 -3.44
C ARG A 76 12.57 9.92 -1.94
N GLY A 77 13.69 9.43 -1.46
CA GLY A 77 14.09 9.60 -0.08
C GLY A 77 14.17 8.31 0.72
N HIS A 78 14.09 8.50 2.03
CA HIS A 78 14.31 7.45 3.00
C HIS A 78 13.57 7.81 4.29
N CYS A 79 12.70 6.95 4.74
CA CYS A 79 11.88 7.22 5.92
C CYS A 79 11.60 5.95 6.72
N LEU A 80 11.10 6.15 7.93
CA LEU A 80 10.58 5.10 8.78
C LEU A 80 9.05 5.20 8.80
N LEU A 81 8.40 4.07 8.66
CA LEU A 81 6.96 3.93 8.81
C LEU A 81 6.67 3.26 10.14
N ASP A 82 5.95 3.95 11.01
CA ASP A 82 5.46 3.40 12.26
C ASP A 82 4.00 2.98 12.07
N ILE A 83 3.69 1.73 12.39
CA ILE A 83 2.38 1.12 12.21
C ILE A 83 1.79 0.82 13.58
N TYR A 84 0.56 1.28 13.79
CA TYR A 84 -0.14 1.18 15.08
C TYR A 84 -1.41 0.36 14.96
N SER A 85 -1.77 -0.33 16.05
CA SER A 85 -3.06 -0.98 16.18
C SER A 85 -4.19 0.07 16.26
N ASP A 86 -5.45 -0.38 16.20
CA ASP A 86 -6.60 0.51 16.38
C ASP A 86 -6.58 1.17 17.77
N GLY A 87 -5.99 0.53 18.77
CA GLY A 87 -5.81 1.07 20.11
C GLY A 87 -4.61 2.01 20.27
N HIS A 88 -3.95 2.36 19.19
CA HIS A 88 -2.81 3.28 19.17
C HIS A 88 -1.51 2.72 19.77
N ASP A 89 -1.40 1.39 19.86
CA ASP A 89 -0.15 0.75 20.27
C ASP A 89 0.75 0.52 19.06
N LEU A 90 2.04 0.80 19.22
CA LEU A 90 3.02 0.55 18.17
C LEU A 90 3.13 -0.96 17.91
N VAL A 91 2.85 -1.38 16.70
CA VAL A 91 2.94 -2.78 16.27
C VAL A 91 4.27 -3.06 15.60
N ALA A 92 4.71 -2.17 14.71
CA ALA A 92 5.92 -2.37 13.93
C ALA A 92 6.45 -1.04 13.39
N THR A 93 7.75 -1.03 13.14
CA THR A 93 8.42 0.03 12.39
C THR A 93 9.10 -0.60 11.19
N ARG A 94 8.97 0.02 10.02
CA ARG A 94 9.60 -0.44 8.79
C ARG A 94 10.36 0.70 8.13
N GLU A 95 11.51 0.38 7.62
CA GLU A 95 12.34 1.31 6.85
C GLU A 95 11.92 1.26 5.39
N LEU A 96 11.67 2.42 4.80
CA LEU A 96 11.25 2.56 3.41
C LEU A 96 12.24 3.41 2.63
N ARG A 97 12.52 2.99 1.41
CA ARG A 97 13.42 3.66 0.48
C ARG A 97 12.73 3.91 -0.86
N THR A 98 13.35 4.71 -1.70
CA THR A 98 12.83 5.03 -3.03
C THR A 98 12.38 3.77 -3.78
N GLY A 99 11.15 3.80 -4.29
CA GLY A 99 10.53 2.70 -5.02
C GLY A 99 9.69 1.76 -4.17
N ASP A 100 9.83 1.81 -2.85
CA ASP A 100 8.98 1.02 -1.96
C ASP A 100 7.55 1.57 -1.97
N VAL A 101 6.59 0.66 -1.90
CA VAL A 101 5.15 0.95 -1.90
C VAL A 101 4.55 0.37 -0.65
N MET A 102 3.65 1.11 -0.02
CA MET A 102 2.88 0.56 1.06
C MET A 102 1.39 0.77 0.84
N LEU A 103 0.62 -0.24 1.20
CA LEU A 103 -0.84 -0.18 1.26
C LEU A 103 -1.24 -0.28 2.73
N MET A 104 -1.90 0.76 3.25
CA MET A 104 -2.46 0.77 4.59
C MET A 104 -3.93 0.40 4.53
N VAL A 105 -4.32 -0.63 5.27
CA VAL A 105 -5.70 -1.16 5.27
C VAL A 105 -6.35 -1.14 6.65
N GLY A 106 -5.60 -0.82 7.70
CA GLY A 106 -6.16 -0.77 9.05
C GLY A 106 -5.20 -0.14 10.04
N GLY A 107 -5.67 0.08 11.26
CA GLY A 107 -4.90 0.70 12.32
C GLY A 107 -4.51 2.13 12.02
N GLY A 108 -3.42 2.55 12.62
CA GLY A 108 -2.84 3.88 12.41
C GLY A 108 -1.43 3.81 11.85
N HIS A 109 -0.94 4.93 11.38
CA HIS A 109 0.42 5.01 10.85
C HIS A 109 0.98 6.41 10.98
N GLY A 110 2.29 6.48 11.01
CA GLY A 110 3.04 7.73 10.97
C GLY A 110 4.36 7.54 10.27
N PHE A 111 4.97 8.63 9.87
CA PHE A 111 6.25 8.62 9.17
C PHE A 111 7.25 9.50 9.89
N ARG A 112 8.50 9.04 9.89
CA ARG A 112 9.65 9.85 10.32
C ARG A 112 10.65 9.88 9.19
N MET A 113 10.95 11.09 8.69
CA MET A 113 11.85 11.26 7.55
C MET A 113 13.30 11.23 8.01
N LEU A 114 14.10 10.37 7.37
CA LEU A 114 15.53 10.27 7.64
C LEU A 114 16.35 11.15 6.70
N GLU A 115 15.77 11.51 5.57
CA GLU A 115 16.29 12.50 4.63
C GLU A 115 15.11 13.19 3.93
N ASP A 116 15.37 14.12 3.02
CA ASP A 116 14.30 14.75 2.25
C ASP A 116 13.53 13.67 1.47
N THR A 117 12.24 13.61 1.68
CA THR A 117 11.39 12.53 1.17
C THR A 117 10.17 13.07 0.44
N VAL A 118 9.85 12.45 -0.69
CA VAL A 118 8.61 12.70 -1.42
C VAL A 118 7.81 11.41 -1.46
N LEU A 119 6.61 11.47 -0.89
CA LEU A 119 5.64 10.38 -0.93
C LEU A 119 4.54 10.73 -1.94
N LEU A 120 4.23 9.80 -2.82
CA LEU A 120 3.03 9.88 -3.67
C LEU A 120 1.93 9.08 -2.97
N GLU A 121 0.82 9.74 -2.65
CA GLU A 121 -0.30 9.12 -1.96
C GLU A 121 -1.48 8.93 -2.91
N VAL A 122 -2.08 7.75 -2.86
CA VAL A 122 -3.35 7.43 -3.52
C VAL A 122 -4.29 6.93 -2.44
N LYS A 123 -5.43 7.56 -2.27
CA LYS A 123 -6.40 7.13 -1.26
C LYS A 123 -7.82 7.24 -1.78
N GLN A 124 -8.72 6.60 -1.09
CA GLN A 124 -10.13 6.66 -1.42
C GLN A 124 -10.66 8.08 -1.27
N GLY A 125 -11.41 8.53 -2.27
CA GLY A 125 -12.18 9.75 -2.25
C GLY A 125 -13.67 9.43 -2.12
N PRO A 126 -14.52 10.48 -2.19
CA PRO A 126 -14.17 11.90 -2.30
C PRO A 126 -13.56 12.48 -1.02
N TYR A 127 -12.95 13.64 -1.11
CA TYR A 127 -12.36 14.32 0.04
C TYR A 127 -13.47 14.83 0.98
N THR A 128 -13.38 14.44 2.25
CA THR A 128 -14.40 14.73 3.27
C THR A 128 -13.96 15.77 4.30
N GLY A 129 -12.72 16.27 4.21
CA GLY A 129 -12.19 17.25 5.16
C GLY A 129 -11.36 16.62 6.27
N LEU A 130 -11.12 17.40 7.33
CA LEU A 130 -10.22 17.01 8.41
C LEU A 130 -10.78 15.97 9.37
N ASP A 131 -12.12 15.79 9.40
CA ASP A 131 -12.77 14.87 10.33
C ASP A 131 -12.48 13.40 10.05
N GLU A 132 -11.85 13.12 8.92
CA GLU A 132 -11.46 11.78 8.51
C GLU A 132 -10.27 11.23 9.31
N LYS A 133 -9.47 12.11 9.92
CA LYS A 133 -8.27 11.71 10.66
C LYS A 133 -8.41 11.99 12.14
N GLU A 134 -8.00 10.99 12.92
CA GLU A 134 -7.77 11.14 14.34
C GLU A 134 -6.26 11.10 14.59
N ARG A 135 -5.70 12.20 15.06
CA ARG A 135 -4.27 12.29 15.35
C ARG A 135 -3.98 11.89 16.80
N PHE A 136 -2.84 11.24 16.98
CA PHE A 136 -2.41 10.80 18.31
C PHE A 136 -0.89 10.84 18.46
#